data_c59c139199e6da4c85c420f18c4ecf91
#
_entry.id   c59c139199e6da4c85c420f18c4ecf91
#
_cell.length_a   1.000
_cell.length_b   1.000
_cell.length_c   1.000
_cell.angle_alpha   90.00
_cell.angle_beta   90.00
_cell.angle_gamma   90.00
#
_symmetry.space_group_name_H-M   'P 1'
#
loop_
_entity.id
_entity.type
_entity.pdbx_description
1 polymer ?
#
loop_
_entity_poly.entity_id
_entity_poly.type
_entity_poly.pdbx_seq_one_letter_code
_entity_poly.pdbx_strand_id
1 'polypeptide(L)'
;MNYETHVKPFSDNFIRVKIDKVNYIKAENFVKELVVAKSKESHHKVDNDSTYKRFLTGTLGELALEKLLSTEGIVDWGIGDSVKYHSPDLKGIGLKVGVKSVNYGLFPIIFNKSYSPEIINIVYKDYVYVCGLATVDVLNKYQTIDLVKSSKLKSRGTKTGFYGFNKLKTFSTLGELKKIVK
;
A
#
# COMPACT_ATOMS: atom_id res chain seq x y z
N MET A 1 -2.46 14.35 -14.81
CA MET A 1 -2.39 12.89 -15.05
C MET A 1 -3.74 12.26 -14.79
N ASN A 2 -4.14 11.33 -15.65
CA ASN A 2 -5.46 10.71 -15.62
C ASN A 2 -5.28 9.21 -15.32
N TYR A 3 -6.13 8.65 -14.45
CA TYR A 3 -6.16 7.23 -14.08
C TYR A 3 -6.39 6.33 -15.29
N GLU A 4 -7.28 6.73 -16.19
CA GLU A 4 -7.63 6.00 -17.42
C GLU A 4 -6.44 5.79 -18.38
N THR A 5 -5.47 6.70 -18.37
CA THR A 5 -4.31 6.64 -19.28
C THR A 5 -3.07 6.05 -18.62
N HIS A 6 -2.93 6.12 -17.28
CA HIS A 6 -1.70 5.74 -16.58
C HIS A 6 -1.84 4.45 -15.78
N VAL A 7 -3.06 3.99 -15.50
CA VAL A 7 -3.32 2.79 -14.69
C VAL A 7 -4.11 1.75 -15.48
N LYS A 8 -5.26 2.13 -16.00
CA LYS A 8 -6.21 1.22 -16.65
C LYS A 8 -5.64 0.42 -17.83
N PRO A 9 -4.78 0.96 -18.72
CA PRO A 9 -4.20 0.20 -19.82
C PRO A 9 -3.29 -0.97 -19.37
N PHE A 10 -2.87 -0.99 -18.11
CA PHE A 10 -1.99 -2.02 -17.55
C PHE A 10 -2.73 -2.99 -16.61
N SER A 11 -4.05 -2.81 -16.45
CA SER A 11 -4.86 -3.60 -15.50
C SER A 11 -4.88 -5.09 -15.79
N ASP A 12 -4.71 -5.49 -17.05
CA ASP A 12 -4.67 -6.91 -17.45
C ASP A 12 -3.42 -7.64 -16.92
N ASN A 13 -2.38 -6.89 -16.55
CA ASN A 13 -1.18 -7.44 -15.94
C ASN A 13 -1.29 -7.55 -14.41
N PHE A 14 -2.33 -7.03 -13.80
CA PHE A 14 -2.51 -7.03 -12.35
C PHE A 14 -3.10 -8.35 -11.89
N ILE A 15 -2.57 -8.89 -10.79
CA ILE A 15 -3.09 -10.11 -10.21
C ILE A 15 -4.27 -9.76 -9.31
N ARG A 16 -5.44 -10.29 -9.65
CA ARG A 16 -6.67 -10.07 -8.89
C ARG A 16 -6.78 -11.09 -7.77
N VAL A 17 -6.79 -10.63 -6.54
CA VAL A 17 -6.94 -11.42 -5.32
C VAL A 17 -8.30 -11.09 -4.69
N LYS A 18 -9.15 -12.10 -4.50
CA LYS A 18 -10.43 -11.92 -3.78
C LYS A 18 -10.19 -12.00 -2.28
N ILE A 19 -10.67 -11.01 -1.53
CA ILE A 19 -10.74 -11.06 -0.08
C ILE A 19 -12.10 -11.67 0.30
N ASP A 20 -12.07 -12.80 0.98
CA ASP A 20 -13.29 -13.42 1.46
C ASP A 20 -13.88 -12.63 2.65
N LYS A 21 -15.16 -12.90 2.92
CA LYS A 21 -15.91 -12.15 3.95
C LYS A 21 -15.32 -12.30 5.35
N VAL A 22 -14.74 -13.44 5.67
CA VAL A 22 -14.14 -13.70 7.00
C VAL A 22 -12.92 -12.80 7.20
N ASN A 23 -12.01 -12.79 6.23
CA ASN A 23 -10.82 -11.95 6.26
C ASN A 23 -11.15 -10.45 6.17
N TYR A 24 -12.19 -10.08 5.43
CA TYR A 24 -12.66 -8.70 5.37
C TYR A 24 -13.16 -8.23 6.76
N ILE A 25 -14.01 -9.02 7.44
CA ILE A 25 -14.52 -8.71 8.78
C ILE A 25 -13.36 -8.65 9.80
N LYS A 26 -12.40 -9.57 9.70
CA LYS A 26 -11.20 -9.55 10.55
C LYS A 26 -10.43 -8.23 10.39
N ALA A 27 -10.20 -7.79 9.14
CA ALA A 27 -9.55 -6.52 8.85
C ALA A 27 -10.34 -5.33 9.37
N GLU A 28 -11.67 -5.30 9.20
CA GLU A 28 -12.51 -4.23 9.72
C GLU A 28 -12.43 -4.10 11.25
N ASN A 29 -12.53 -5.22 11.97
CA ASN A 29 -12.46 -5.23 13.43
C ASN A 29 -11.09 -4.76 13.92
N PHE A 30 -10.01 -5.27 13.35
CA PHE A 30 -8.66 -4.81 13.65
C PHE A 30 -8.49 -3.30 13.42
N VAL A 31 -8.97 -2.79 12.29
CA VAL A 31 -8.84 -1.37 11.96
C VAL A 31 -9.68 -0.49 12.90
N LYS A 32 -10.86 -0.93 13.34
CA LYS A 32 -11.64 -0.20 14.36
C LYS A 32 -10.84 -0.04 15.66
N GLU A 33 -10.23 -1.11 16.14
CA GLU A 33 -9.38 -1.07 17.33
C GLU A 33 -8.15 -0.19 17.14
N LEU A 34 -7.50 -0.31 15.97
CA LEU A 34 -6.33 0.49 15.60
C LEU A 34 -6.65 2.00 15.58
N VAL A 35 -7.80 2.41 15.01
CA VAL A 35 -8.24 3.81 14.98
C VAL A 35 -8.44 4.34 16.40
N VAL A 36 -9.08 3.55 17.27
CA VAL A 36 -9.27 3.93 18.69
C VAL A 36 -7.94 4.10 19.41
N ALA A 37 -6.99 3.18 19.22
CA ALA A 37 -5.67 3.27 19.83
C ALA A 37 -4.92 4.51 19.32
N LYS A 38 -4.94 4.78 18.01
CA LYS A 38 -4.27 5.92 17.38
C LYS A 38 -4.88 7.28 17.71
N SER A 39 -6.18 7.35 17.99
CA SER A 39 -6.82 8.60 18.42
C SER A 39 -6.31 9.13 19.77
N LYS A 40 -5.71 8.27 20.58
CA LYS A 40 -5.09 8.62 21.87
C LYS A 40 -3.67 9.18 21.71
N GLU A 41 -3.04 9.03 20.55
CA GLU A 41 -1.71 9.55 20.28
C GLU A 41 -1.78 11.04 19.90
N SER A 42 -1.04 11.92 20.62
CA SER A 42 -1.06 13.38 20.46
C SER A 42 -0.67 13.89 19.08
N HIS A 43 -0.01 13.06 18.28
CA HIS A 43 0.50 13.41 16.94
C HIS A 43 -0.52 13.19 15.82
N HIS A 44 -1.60 12.48 16.08
CA HIS A 44 -2.64 12.16 15.10
C HIS A 44 -3.96 12.86 15.41
N LYS A 45 -4.02 14.17 15.12
CA LYS A 45 -5.33 14.83 14.92
C LYS A 45 -5.91 14.31 13.61
N VAL A 46 -6.74 13.27 13.69
CA VAL A 46 -7.20 12.55 12.52
C VAL A 46 -8.69 12.70 12.40
N ASP A 47 -9.12 13.03 11.19
CA ASP A 47 -10.47 12.74 10.71
C ASP A 47 -10.66 11.22 10.74
N ASN A 48 -11.46 10.74 11.70
CA ASN A 48 -11.62 9.32 12.00
C ASN A 48 -12.04 8.51 10.76
N ASP A 49 -12.92 9.04 9.91
CA ASP A 49 -13.42 8.35 8.73
C ASP A 49 -12.33 8.18 7.66
N SER A 50 -11.53 9.21 7.43
CA SER A 50 -10.46 9.14 6.43
C SER A 50 -9.32 8.22 6.90
N THR A 51 -9.09 8.16 8.22
CA THR A 51 -8.10 7.27 8.84
C THR A 51 -8.54 5.83 8.80
N TYR A 52 -9.79 5.54 9.16
CA TYR A 52 -10.35 4.21 9.06
C TYR A 52 -10.23 3.66 7.63
N LYS A 53 -10.69 4.41 6.63
CA LYS A 53 -10.61 4.01 5.21
C LYS A 53 -9.17 3.74 4.78
N ARG A 54 -8.23 4.58 5.18
CA ARG A 54 -6.81 4.44 4.86
C ARG A 54 -6.21 3.17 5.47
N PHE A 55 -6.46 2.91 6.75
CA PHE A 55 -5.96 1.72 7.43
C PHE A 55 -6.60 0.45 6.86
N LEU A 56 -7.91 0.45 6.61
CA LEU A 56 -8.59 -0.70 6.00
C LEU A 56 -8.01 -1.00 4.60
N THR A 57 -7.81 0.02 3.78
CA THR A 57 -7.19 -0.15 2.46
C THR A 57 -5.78 -0.73 2.56
N GLY A 58 -4.97 -0.29 3.52
CA GLY A 58 -3.64 -0.83 3.80
C GLY A 58 -3.70 -2.31 4.20
N THR A 59 -4.48 -2.62 5.23
CA THR A 59 -4.64 -3.98 5.76
C THR A 59 -5.16 -4.97 4.70
N LEU A 60 -6.13 -4.55 3.86
CA LEU A 60 -6.62 -5.39 2.77
C LEU A 60 -5.55 -5.68 1.71
N GLY A 61 -4.68 -4.70 1.42
CA GLY A 61 -3.55 -4.90 0.52
C GLY A 61 -2.52 -5.88 1.05
N GLU A 62 -2.21 -5.81 2.33
CA GLU A 62 -1.29 -6.76 3.01
C GLU A 62 -1.89 -8.17 3.06
N LEU A 63 -3.17 -8.31 3.41
CA LEU A 63 -3.91 -9.59 3.37
C LEU A 63 -3.91 -10.22 1.97
N ALA A 64 -4.07 -9.41 0.94
CA ALA A 64 -4.01 -9.90 -0.43
C ALA A 64 -2.63 -10.45 -0.78
N LEU A 65 -1.56 -9.84 -0.27
CA LEU A 65 -0.20 -10.34 -0.44
C LEU A 65 0.03 -11.65 0.32
N GLU A 66 -0.45 -11.77 1.57
CA GLU A 66 -0.40 -13.05 2.31
C GLU A 66 -1.07 -14.17 1.52
N LYS A 67 -2.26 -13.89 0.96
CA LYS A 67 -3.01 -14.85 0.15
C LYS A 67 -2.29 -15.20 -1.16
N LEU A 68 -1.80 -14.20 -1.90
CA LEU A 68 -1.09 -14.40 -3.17
C LEU A 68 0.21 -15.19 -2.99
N LEU A 69 0.97 -14.85 -1.94
CA LEU A 69 2.29 -15.43 -1.69
C LEU A 69 2.23 -16.72 -0.85
N SER A 70 1.01 -17.14 -0.43
CA SER A 70 0.77 -18.28 0.45
C SER A 70 1.69 -18.24 1.69
N THR A 71 1.74 -17.07 2.35
CA THR A 71 2.59 -16.81 3.51
C THR A 71 1.83 -16.00 4.55
N GLU A 72 2.26 -16.08 5.80
CA GLU A 72 1.75 -15.26 6.90
C GLU A 72 2.81 -14.27 7.37
N GLY A 73 2.41 -13.28 8.20
CA GLY A 73 3.34 -12.33 8.83
C GLY A 73 3.67 -11.11 7.97
N ILE A 74 2.85 -10.81 6.96
CA ILE A 74 2.86 -9.52 6.24
C ILE A 74 1.99 -8.52 7.01
N VAL A 75 0.75 -8.93 7.37
CA VAL A 75 -0.11 -8.10 8.21
C VAL A 75 0.41 -8.10 9.66
N ASP A 76 0.81 -6.94 10.16
CA ASP A 76 1.07 -6.78 11.59
C ASP A 76 -0.25 -6.53 12.33
N TRP A 77 -0.83 -7.59 12.89
CA TRP A 77 -2.06 -7.52 13.70
C TRP A 77 -1.85 -6.89 15.08
N GLY A 78 -0.63 -6.49 15.43
CA GLY A 78 -0.32 -5.84 16.69
C GLY A 78 -0.74 -4.38 16.70
N ILE A 79 -1.49 -3.97 17.72
CA ILE A 79 -1.73 -2.56 18.03
C ILE A 79 -0.55 -2.10 18.87
N GLY A 80 0.50 -1.60 18.20
CA GLY A 80 1.77 -1.28 18.84
C GLY A 80 2.15 0.20 18.74
N ASP A 81 3.23 0.56 19.46
CA ASP A 81 3.78 1.91 19.51
C ASP A 81 4.30 2.42 18.16
N SER A 82 4.33 3.74 18.01
CA SER A 82 4.75 4.48 16.82
C SER A 82 6.16 4.16 16.30
N VAL A 83 7.01 3.54 17.12
CA VAL A 83 8.39 3.13 16.75
C VAL A 83 8.41 2.13 15.58
N LYS A 84 7.34 1.36 15.38
CA LYS A 84 7.24 0.38 14.29
C LYS A 84 7.00 1.00 12.90
N TYR A 85 6.59 2.26 12.79
CA TYR A 85 6.21 2.89 11.52
C TYR A 85 7.35 3.07 10.50
N HIS A 86 8.58 2.90 10.90
CA HIS A 86 9.73 2.98 9.99
C HIS A 86 10.20 1.61 9.48
N SER A 87 9.55 0.53 9.91
CA SER A 87 9.86 -0.82 9.42
C SER A 87 9.20 -1.05 8.07
N PRO A 88 9.88 -1.68 7.10
CA PRO A 88 9.24 -2.16 5.87
C PRO A 88 8.15 -3.19 6.18
N ASP A 89 7.03 -3.12 5.46
CA ASP A 89 5.84 -3.94 5.73
C ASP A 89 6.14 -5.45 5.60
N LEU A 90 7.04 -5.84 4.67
CA LEU A 90 7.42 -7.24 4.45
C LEU A 90 8.59 -7.72 5.35
N LYS A 91 8.93 -6.99 6.39
CA LYS A 91 10.01 -7.38 7.33
C LYS A 91 9.74 -8.73 7.99
N GLY A 92 8.47 -9.03 8.31
CA GLY A 92 8.06 -10.30 8.93
C GLY A 92 8.45 -11.54 8.09
N ILE A 93 8.56 -11.39 6.78
CA ILE A 93 8.99 -12.44 5.84
C ILE A 93 10.43 -12.24 5.32
N GLY A 94 11.21 -11.38 5.98
CA GLY A 94 12.63 -11.16 5.70
C GLY A 94 12.93 -10.27 4.49
N LEU A 95 11.97 -9.46 4.02
CA LEU A 95 12.15 -8.57 2.87
C LEU A 95 12.07 -7.10 3.30
N LYS A 96 12.97 -6.26 2.77
CA LYS A 96 12.96 -4.79 2.93
C LYS A 96 12.10 -4.14 1.86
N VAL A 97 10.82 -4.48 1.83
CA VAL A 97 9.85 -4.00 0.84
C VAL A 97 8.65 -3.40 1.57
N GLY A 98 8.23 -2.22 1.15
CA GLY A 98 7.01 -1.58 1.64
C GLY A 98 5.79 -1.99 0.80
N VAL A 99 4.59 -1.70 1.32
CA VAL A 99 3.31 -1.91 0.63
C VAL A 99 2.57 -0.59 0.54
N LYS A 100 2.09 -0.26 -0.64
CA LYS A 100 1.24 0.91 -0.90
C LYS A 100 -0.06 0.47 -1.52
N SER A 101 -1.11 0.54 -0.73
CA SER A 101 -2.47 0.21 -1.17
C SER A 101 -3.31 1.47 -1.32
N VAL A 102 -4.04 1.58 -2.41
CA VAL A 102 -4.96 2.69 -2.68
C VAL A 102 -6.29 2.16 -3.18
N ASN A 103 -7.34 2.96 -3.01
CA ASN A 103 -8.63 2.65 -3.61
C ASN A 103 -8.61 2.91 -5.12
N TYR A 104 -9.42 2.16 -5.84
CA TYR A 104 -9.61 2.34 -7.29
C TYR A 104 -9.89 3.81 -7.64
N GLY A 105 -9.28 4.29 -8.72
CA GLY A 105 -9.37 5.68 -9.16
C GLY A 105 -8.38 6.64 -8.51
N LEU A 106 -7.56 6.16 -7.55
CA LEU A 106 -6.54 6.97 -6.87
C LEU A 106 -5.13 6.53 -7.27
N PHE A 107 -4.18 7.46 -7.12
CA PHE A 107 -2.74 7.19 -7.26
C PHE A 107 -2.09 7.00 -5.90
N PRO A 108 -1.13 6.08 -5.75
CA PRO A 108 -0.38 5.90 -4.51
C PRO A 108 0.41 7.16 -4.14
N ILE A 109 0.32 7.54 -2.87
CA ILE A 109 1.13 8.63 -2.34
C ILE A 109 2.37 8.04 -1.68
N ILE A 110 3.53 8.35 -2.23
CA ILE A 110 4.85 7.87 -1.82
C ILE A 110 5.72 8.99 -1.26
N PHE A 111 6.87 8.67 -0.72
CA PHE A 111 7.88 9.68 -0.39
C PHE A 111 8.48 10.26 -1.68
N ASN A 112 8.78 11.57 -1.68
CA ASN A 112 9.45 12.25 -2.79
C ASN A 112 10.88 11.74 -3.03
N LYS A 113 11.45 11.06 -2.03
CA LYS A 113 12.69 10.30 -2.12
C LYS A 113 12.46 8.95 -1.45
N SER A 114 12.31 7.92 -2.25
CA SER A 114 12.13 6.54 -1.79
C SER A 114 13.50 5.89 -1.56
N TYR A 115 13.61 5.09 -0.49
CA TYR A 115 14.83 4.36 -0.11
C TYR A 115 14.68 2.85 -0.13
N SER A 116 13.46 2.37 -0.29
CA SER A 116 13.13 0.94 -0.41
C SER A 116 12.13 0.73 -1.53
N PRO A 117 12.12 -0.45 -2.18
CA PRO A 117 11.08 -0.80 -3.14
C PRO A 117 9.73 -0.94 -2.45
N GLU A 118 8.66 -0.74 -3.20
CA GLU A 118 7.29 -0.84 -2.70
C GLU A 118 6.42 -1.68 -3.64
N ILE A 119 5.58 -2.55 -3.08
CA ILE A 119 4.53 -3.23 -3.83
C ILE A 119 3.33 -2.31 -3.90
N ILE A 120 2.80 -2.13 -5.10
CA ILE A 120 1.65 -1.28 -5.37
C ILE A 120 0.40 -2.14 -5.51
N ASN A 121 -0.64 -1.81 -4.73
CA ASN A 121 -1.94 -2.47 -4.73
C ASN A 121 -3.08 -1.49 -4.98
N ILE A 122 -4.14 -1.95 -5.64
CA ILE A 122 -5.39 -1.21 -5.84
C ILE A 122 -6.53 -2.03 -5.24
N VAL A 123 -7.26 -1.43 -4.29
CA VAL A 123 -8.44 -2.05 -3.66
C VAL A 123 -9.69 -1.60 -4.40
N TYR A 124 -10.52 -2.55 -4.81
CA TYR A 124 -11.80 -2.31 -5.46
C TYR A 124 -12.84 -3.33 -5.03
N LYS A 125 -13.81 -2.90 -4.24
CA LYS A 125 -14.84 -3.77 -3.63
C LYS A 125 -14.18 -4.87 -2.78
N ASP A 126 -14.49 -6.14 -3.03
CA ASP A 126 -13.95 -7.33 -2.38
C ASP A 126 -12.66 -7.89 -3.06
N TYR A 127 -12.09 -7.12 -3.99
CA TYR A 127 -10.86 -7.49 -4.68
C TYR A 127 -9.73 -6.53 -4.38
N VAL A 128 -8.53 -7.08 -4.32
CA VAL A 128 -7.27 -6.33 -4.38
C VAL A 128 -6.53 -6.73 -5.65
N TYR A 129 -6.14 -5.74 -6.43
CA TYR A 129 -5.30 -5.93 -7.59
C TYR A 129 -3.86 -5.66 -7.16
N VAL A 130 -3.04 -6.72 -7.12
CA VAL A 130 -1.60 -6.62 -6.89
C VAL A 130 -0.97 -6.22 -8.22
N CYS A 131 -0.58 -4.94 -8.31
CA CYS A 131 -0.09 -4.35 -9.56
C CYS A 131 1.36 -4.73 -9.85
N GLY A 132 2.16 -4.95 -8.80
CA GLY A 132 3.56 -5.35 -8.91
C GLY A 132 4.51 -4.54 -8.03
N LEU A 133 5.80 -4.84 -8.13
CA LEU A 133 6.89 -4.19 -7.42
C LEU A 133 7.43 -2.98 -8.18
N ALA A 134 7.44 -1.82 -7.55
CA ALA A 134 8.18 -0.64 -7.97
C ALA A 134 9.56 -0.65 -7.29
N THR A 135 10.63 -0.67 -8.08
CA THR A 135 12.00 -0.49 -7.56
C THR A 135 12.21 0.96 -7.11
N VAL A 136 13.26 1.21 -6.33
CA VAL A 136 13.61 2.56 -5.86
C VAL A 136 13.76 3.54 -7.04
N ASP A 137 14.42 3.12 -8.11
CA ASP A 137 14.61 3.96 -9.31
C ASP A 137 13.28 4.27 -10.00
N VAL A 138 12.38 3.28 -10.08
CA VAL A 138 11.05 3.46 -10.66
C VAL A 138 10.22 4.41 -9.80
N LEU A 139 10.24 4.27 -8.47
CA LEU A 139 9.55 5.17 -7.55
C LEU A 139 10.05 6.61 -7.69
N ASN A 140 11.36 6.80 -7.71
CA ASN A 140 11.98 8.14 -7.78
C ASN A 140 11.82 8.80 -9.16
N LYS A 141 11.69 8.02 -10.24
CA LYS A 141 11.55 8.52 -11.61
C LYS A 141 10.12 8.83 -12.03
N TYR A 142 9.15 8.01 -11.61
CA TYR A 142 7.75 8.09 -12.06
C TYR A 142 6.82 8.65 -10.99
N GLN A 143 7.11 9.85 -10.51
CA GLN A 143 6.36 10.53 -9.47
C GLN A 143 6.14 12.01 -9.78
N THR A 144 5.07 12.60 -9.24
CA THR A 144 4.79 14.03 -9.37
C THR A 144 4.00 14.56 -8.17
N ILE A 145 4.24 15.82 -7.82
CA ILE A 145 3.50 16.54 -6.78
C ILE A 145 2.05 16.84 -7.20
N ASP A 146 1.76 16.88 -8.49
CA ASP A 146 0.43 17.23 -9.01
C ASP A 146 -0.65 16.22 -8.62
N LEU A 147 -0.28 14.96 -8.41
CA LEU A 147 -1.17 13.90 -7.95
C LEU A 147 -1.52 13.98 -6.45
N VAL A 148 -0.83 14.80 -5.68
CA VAL A 148 -1.13 15.01 -4.27
C VAL A 148 -2.29 15.99 -4.13
N LYS A 149 -3.46 15.51 -3.69
CA LYS A 149 -4.66 16.35 -3.54
C LYS A 149 -4.61 17.26 -2.30
N SER A 150 -3.97 16.81 -1.23
CA SER A 150 -3.88 17.56 0.02
C SER A 150 -2.92 18.74 -0.08
N SER A 151 -3.42 19.97 0.08
CA SER A 151 -2.60 21.19 0.12
C SER A 151 -1.54 21.13 1.23
N LYS A 152 -1.90 20.59 2.39
CA LYS A 152 -0.98 20.38 3.53
C LYS A 152 0.17 19.43 3.21
N LEU A 153 -0.06 18.38 2.43
CA LEU A 153 1.00 17.47 1.99
C LEU A 153 1.85 18.10 0.89
N LYS A 154 1.24 18.87 -0.01
CA LYS A 154 1.97 19.62 -1.04
C LYS A 154 2.94 20.63 -0.42
N SER A 155 2.47 21.43 0.54
CA SER A 155 3.30 22.44 1.20
C SER A 155 4.50 21.85 1.97
N ARG A 156 4.36 20.61 2.49
CA ARG A 156 5.47 19.91 3.15
C ARG A 156 6.55 19.42 2.20
N GLY A 157 6.24 19.22 0.91
CA GLY A 157 7.18 18.75 -0.10
C GLY A 157 7.76 17.35 0.10
N THR A 158 7.26 16.58 1.09
CA THR A 158 7.82 15.27 1.45
C THR A 158 7.13 14.09 0.76
N LYS A 159 6.01 14.35 0.09
CA LYS A 159 5.18 13.33 -0.56
C LYS A 159 4.85 13.70 -1.99
N THR A 160 4.77 12.69 -2.84
CA THR A 160 4.39 12.79 -4.26
C THR A 160 3.45 11.66 -4.63
N GLY A 161 2.80 11.75 -5.78
CA GLY A 161 1.98 10.67 -6.31
C GLY A 161 2.76 9.85 -7.34
N PHE A 162 2.68 8.52 -7.24
CA PHE A 162 3.32 7.60 -8.17
C PHE A 162 2.40 7.29 -9.36
N TYR A 163 2.95 7.27 -10.59
CA TYR A 163 2.21 6.99 -11.82
C TYR A 163 2.86 5.95 -12.75
N GLY A 164 3.96 5.32 -12.33
CA GLY A 164 4.76 4.41 -13.14
C GLY A 164 4.23 2.97 -13.25
N PHE A 165 2.91 2.77 -13.40
CA PHE A 165 2.29 1.45 -13.43
C PHE A 165 2.81 0.54 -14.56
N ASN A 166 3.24 1.10 -15.69
CA ASN A 166 3.84 0.37 -16.79
C ASN A 166 5.29 -0.10 -16.56
N LYS A 167 5.87 0.24 -15.41
CA LYS A 167 7.24 -0.11 -15.01
C LYS A 167 7.28 -1.07 -13.83
N LEU A 168 6.12 -1.47 -13.33
CA LEU A 168 6.03 -2.42 -12.24
C LEU A 168 6.50 -3.82 -12.69
N LYS A 169 7.24 -4.47 -11.83
CA LYS A 169 7.65 -5.88 -12.01
C LYS A 169 6.59 -6.78 -11.40
N THR A 170 5.99 -7.62 -12.22
CA THR A 170 4.98 -8.59 -11.77
C THR A 170 5.63 -9.77 -11.06
N PHE A 171 4.91 -10.39 -10.14
CA PHE A 171 5.29 -11.62 -9.44
C PHE A 171 4.00 -12.33 -8.97
N SER A 172 4.03 -13.64 -8.93
CA SER A 172 2.90 -14.47 -8.48
C SER A 172 3.26 -15.36 -7.28
N THR A 173 4.53 -15.48 -6.96
CA THR A 173 5.04 -16.29 -5.85
C THR A 173 6.06 -15.55 -5.01
N LEU A 174 6.25 -16.00 -3.77
CA LEU A 174 7.29 -15.46 -2.88
C LEU A 174 8.70 -15.65 -3.47
N GLY A 175 8.92 -16.76 -4.18
CA GLY A 175 10.19 -17.04 -4.85
C GLY A 175 10.51 -16.05 -5.96
N GLU A 176 9.52 -15.68 -6.77
CA GLU A 176 9.66 -14.64 -7.80
C GLU A 176 9.90 -13.27 -7.17
N LEU A 177 9.12 -12.90 -6.14
CA LEU A 177 9.32 -11.65 -5.44
C LEU A 177 10.75 -11.53 -4.88
N LYS A 178 11.27 -12.59 -4.24
CA LYS A 178 12.64 -12.61 -3.72
C LYS A 178 13.71 -12.43 -4.81
N LYS A 179 13.47 -12.92 -6.02
CA LYS A 179 14.41 -12.75 -7.15
C LYS A 179 14.45 -11.31 -7.67
N ILE A 180 13.31 -10.61 -7.68
CA ILE A 180 13.24 -9.25 -8.24
C ILE A 180 13.60 -8.15 -7.23
N VAL A 181 13.64 -8.47 -5.92
CA VAL A 181 14.04 -7.54 -4.85
C VAL A 181 15.58 -7.50 -4.68
N LYS A 182 16.29 -8.57 -5.08
CA LYS A 182 17.76 -8.61 -5.10
C LYS A 182 18.33 -7.68 -6.16
#